data_3cf0103fd8691b25fb2890f25028b085
#
_entry.id   3cf0103fd8691b25fb2890f25028b085
#
_cell.length_a   1.000
_cell.length_b   1.000
_cell.length_c   1.000
_cell.angle_alpha   90.00
_cell.angle_beta   90.00
_cell.angle_gamma   90.00
#
_symmetry.space_group_name_H-M   'P 1'
#
loop_
_entity.id
_entity.type
_entity.pdbx_description
1 polymer ?
#
loop_
_entity_poly.entity_id
_entity_poly.type
_entity_poly.pdbx_seq_one_letter_code
_entity_poly.pdbx_strand_id
1 'polypeptide(L)'
;MEKEDNRILLLEKGKRKLIQIVFGRTGIIIVSLIVQILFLFAGFRYLEGFLPYFWGGSSLLSAAVVLFLFGNDDNPTIKLTWFFILAILPVFGLILYIYIKTDLGHRLMIRRYNDILAQTEDLAPCADACPSEELPEGLRNLATYLSSCGFPCYRNTEAEYFPLGDDAFDVMLDELQKAEHFIFLEYFIVKEGYMWGRVLEILKEKVNAGVEVRVMYDGTCAVALLPYNYPKKLQKLGIACKMFAPLRPFVSTHYNYRDHRKIMVIDGKVGFTGGINLSDEYINLSSRYGHWKDTAIALRGDAVRSLTLMFLQMWDVSSLHFAPESYRQYLDIAQPPREKTPGYVIPYGDSPLDRDLVGEMVYLDIINRANRYVHIMTPYLIMDNEMVTALTYAARRGVEVQLILPHVPDKEIAFSLAHTYYRRLLENGVQIYEYEPGFVHAKVFVSDDRKAVVGTINLDYRSLYHHFECGTYLYEAPEIANIERDFQQTLTHCVRADYELLKNDPFLRKLIGPAMRIIAPLL
;
A
#
# COMPACT_ATOMS: atom_id res chain seq x y z
N MET A 1 0.04 -36.26 -18.15
CA MET A 1 -1.17 -35.70 -17.50
C MET A 1 -0.85 -34.64 -16.49
N GLU A 2 0.20 -34.76 -15.65
CA GLU A 2 0.58 -33.71 -14.66
C GLU A 2 1.11 -32.38 -15.26
N LYS A 3 1.77 -32.44 -16.42
CA LYS A 3 2.23 -31.21 -17.12
C LYS A 3 1.12 -30.38 -17.77
N GLU A 4 -0.03 -31.00 -18.06
CA GLU A 4 -1.20 -30.31 -18.65
C GLU A 4 -1.99 -29.52 -17.59
N ASP A 5 -2.10 -30.02 -16.37
CA ASP A 5 -2.83 -29.34 -15.28
C ASP A 5 -2.11 -28.07 -14.80
N ASN A 6 -0.79 -28.05 -14.79
CA ASN A 6 0.01 -26.85 -14.50
C ASN A 6 -0.08 -25.82 -15.64
N ARG A 7 -0.16 -26.27 -16.89
CA ARG A 7 -0.39 -25.37 -18.04
C ARG A 7 -1.73 -24.65 -17.99
N ILE A 8 -2.78 -25.25 -17.44
CA ILE A 8 -4.11 -24.64 -17.33
C ILE A 8 -4.11 -23.49 -16.30
N LEU A 9 -3.28 -23.56 -15.25
CA LEU A 9 -3.10 -22.49 -14.26
C LEU A 9 -2.12 -21.39 -14.72
N LEU A 10 -1.15 -21.76 -15.57
CA LEU A 10 -0.06 -20.90 -16.05
C LEU A 10 -0.34 -20.24 -17.41
N LEU A 11 -1.16 -20.85 -18.27
CA LEU A 11 -1.25 -20.48 -19.68
C LEU A 11 -2.70 -20.39 -20.19
N GLU A 12 -3.50 -19.46 -19.68
CA GLU A 12 -4.48 -18.82 -20.56
C GLU A 12 -3.93 -17.48 -21.07
N LYS A 13 -2.83 -17.49 -21.79
CA LYS A 13 -2.47 -16.45 -22.77
C LYS A 13 -3.41 -16.55 -23.99
N GLY A 14 -4.71 -16.65 -23.75
CA GLY A 14 -5.72 -16.47 -24.78
C GLY A 14 -5.99 -14.98 -24.94
N LYS A 15 -5.81 -14.46 -26.17
CA LYS A 15 -6.36 -13.17 -26.61
C LYS A 15 -7.80 -13.08 -26.12
N ARG A 16 -8.03 -12.48 -24.94
CA ARG A 16 -9.39 -12.16 -24.47
C ARG A 16 -9.96 -11.20 -25.49
N LYS A 17 -10.83 -11.69 -26.36
CA LYS A 17 -11.52 -10.86 -27.37
C LYS A 17 -12.22 -9.73 -26.63
N LEU A 18 -12.23 -8.53 -27.20
CA LEU A 18 -12.93 -7.35 -26.68
C LEU A 18 -14.35 -7.68 -26.15
N ILE A 19 -15.03 -8.63 -26.84
CA ILE A 19 -16.32 -9.19 -26.46
C ILE A 19 -16.29 -9.87 -25.07
N GLN A 20 -15.22 -10.58 -24.70
CA GLN A 20 -15.10 -11.19 -23.36
C GLN A 20 -14.83 -10.13 -22.28
N ILE A 21 -14.21 -9.00 -22.63
CA ILE A 21 -14.03 -7.88 -21.69
C ILE A 21 -15.38 -7.18 -21.48
N VAL A 22 -16.15 -6.90 -22.53
CA VAL A 22 -17.44 -6.18 -22.43
C VAL A 22 -18.54 -7.07 -21.81
N PHE A 23 -18.63 -8.34 -22.18
CA PHE A 23 -19.63 -9.30 -21.66
C PHE A 23 -19.09 -10.18 -20.54
N GLY A 24 -17.80 -10.04 -20.19
CA GLY A 24 -17.21 -10.66 -19.02
C GLY A 24 -17.59 -9.89 -17.75
N ARG A 25 -17.21 -10.46 -16.62
CA ARG A 25 -17.50 -9.88 -15.29
C ARG A 25 -16.97 -8.44 -15.13
N THR A 26 -15.83 -8.11 -15.71
CA THR A 26 -15.28 -6.76 -15.74
C THR A 26 -16.25 -5.77 -16.42
N GLY A 27 -16.81 -6.16 -17.57
CA GLY A 27 -17.85 -5.38 -18.24
C GLY A 27 -19.11 -5.23 -17.40
N ILE A 28 -19.56 -6.30 -16.73
CA ILE A 28 -20.71 -6.27 -15.83
C ILE A 28 -20.46 -5.31 -14.65
N ILE A 29 -19.27 -5.35 -14.06
CA ILE A 29 -18.88 -4.43 -12.97
C ILE A 29 -18.90 -2.97 -13.46
N ILE A 30 -18.29 -2.69 -14.61
CA ILE A 30 -18.24 -1.34 -15.19
C ILE A 30 -19.67 -0.85 -15.52
N VAL A 31 -20.48 -1.67 -16.16
CA VAL A 31 -21.89 -1.34 -16.48
C VAL A 31 -22.68 -1.10 -15.20
N SER A 32 -22.49 -1.95 -14.18
CA SER A 32 -23.17 -1.77 -12.88
C SER A 32 -22.77 -0.48 -12.19
N LEU A 33 -21.47 -0.08 -12.25
CA LEU A 33 -21.01 1.21 -11.74
C LEU A 33 -21.62 2.39 -12.50
N ILE A 34 -21.70 2.29 -13.85
CA ILE A 34 -22.35 3.31 -14.67
C ILE A 34 -23.83 3.41 -14.32
N VAL A 35 -24.53 2.29 -14.19
CA VAL A 35 -25.95 2.26 -13.79
C VAL A 35 -26.13 2.85 -12.39
N GLN A 36 -25.23 2.58 -11.45
CA GLN A 36 -25.24 3.17 -10.11
C GLN A 36 -25.09 4.70 -10.16
N ILE A 37 -24.17 5.21 -10.96
CA ILE A 37 -23.98 6.67 -11.18
C ILE A 37 -25.24 7.27 -11.83
N LEU A 38 -25.79 6.60 -12.85
CA LEU A 38 -27.03 7.05 -13.53
C LEU A 38 -28.22 7.05 -12.57
N PHE A 39 -28.32 6.06 -11.68
CA PHE A 39 -29.37 5.99 -10.67
C PHE A 39 -29.25 7.13 -9.64
N LEU A 40 -28.04 7.43 -9.19
CA LEU A 40 -27.76 8.59 -8.33
C LEU A 40 -28.10 9.90 -9.04
N PHE A 41 -27.74 10.01 -10.32
CA PHE A 41 -28.09 11.18 -11.14
C PHE A 41 -29.59 11.30 -11.41
N ALA A 42 -30.28 10.19 -11.67
CA ALA A 42 -31.75 10.18 -11.82
C ALA A 42 -32.46 10.56 -10.52
N GLY A 43 -31.96 10.06 -9.37
CA GLY A 43 -32.42 10.50 -8.04
C GLY A 43 -32.24 12.00 -7.83
N PHE A 44 -31.08 12.54 -8.26
CA PHE A 44 -30.83 13.98 -8.26
C PHE A 44 -31.87 14.75 -9.10
N ARG A 45 -32.09 14.33 -10.36
CA ARG A 45 -33.07 14.96 -11.25
C ARG A 45 -34.51 14.92 -10.73
N TYR A 46 -34.86 13.80 -10.09
CA TYR A 46 -36.19 13.66 -9.46
C TYR A 46 -36.36 14.61 -8.28
N LEU A 47 -35.34 14.70 -7.41
CA LEU A 47 -35.34 15.62 -6.27
C LEU A 47 -35.25 17.09 -6.70
N GLU A 48 -34.50 17.40 -7.76
CA GLU A 48 -34.41 18.74 -8.32
C GLU A 48 -35.81 19.30 -8.74
N GLY A 49 -36.71 18.44 -9.25
CA GLY A 49 -38.07 18.82 -9.58
C GLY A 49 -38.97 19.22 -8.39
N PHE A 50 -38.61 18.80 -7.16
CA PHE A 50 -39.30 19.19 -5.93
C PHE A 50 -38.66 20.41 -5.23
N LEU A 51 -37.43 20.78 -5.59
CA LEU A 51 -36.69 21.90 -4.97
C LEU A 51 -37.27 23.29 -5.20
N PRO A 52 -37.95 23.62 -6.33
CA PRO A 52 -38.60 24.93 -6.50
C PRO A 52 -39.63 25.26 -5.43
N TYR A 53 -40.25 24.24 -4.82
CA TYR A 53 -41.20 24.40 -3.72
C TYR A 53 -40.53 24.61 -2.36
N PHE A 54 -39.21 24.41 -2.27
CA PHE A 54 -38.38 24.60 -1.08
C PHE A 54 -37.27 25.63 -1.30
N TRP A 55 -37.60 26.79 -1.89
CA TRP A 55 -36.67 27.91 -2.00
C TRP A 55 -36.16 28.28 -0.60
N GLY A 56 -34.88 28.04 -0.34
CA GLY A 56 -34.26 28.14 0.98
C GLY A 56 -33.83 26.79 1.59
N GLY A 57 -34.55 25.71 1.35
CA GLY A 57 -34.27 24.40 1.92
C GLY A 57 -32.96 23.78 1.44
N SER A 58 -32.63 23.94 0.16
CA SER A 58 -31.37 23.44 -0.40
C SER A 58 -30.16 24.22 0.13
N SER A 59 -30.30 25.54 0.28
CA SER A 59 -29.25 26.39 0.85
C SER A 59 -29.04 26.10 2.33
N LEU A 60 -30.12 25.89 3.08
CA LEU A 60 -30.08 25.54 4.50
C LEU A 60 -29.50 24.15 4.72
N LEU A 61 -29.84 23.19 3.88
CA LEU A 61 -29.31 21.82 3.91
C LEU A 61 -27.83 21.82 3.56
N SER A 62 -27.42 22.53 2.50
CA SER A 62 -26.02 22.68 2.13
C SER A 62 -25.21 23.37 3.24
N ALA A 63 -25.77 24.42 3.87
CA ALA A 63 -25.14 25.08 5.01
C ALA A 63 -24.99 24.14 6.21
N ALA A 64 -26.02 23.33 6.51
CA ALA A 64 -25.96 22.34 7.59
C ALA A 64 -24.88 21.26 7.33
N VAL A 65 -24.77 20.77 6.09
CA VAL A 65 -23.71 19.80 5.72
C VAL A 65 -22.35 20.43 5.77
N VAL A 66 -22.20 21.67 5.32
CA VAL A 66 -20.94 22.42 5.43
C VAL A 66 -20.54 22.58 6.89
N LEU A 67 -21.44 23.01 7.76
CA LEU A 67 -21.18 23.11 9.20
C LEU A 67 -20.82 21.76 9.82
N PHE A 68 -21.50 20.69 9.42
CA PHE A 68 -21.15 19.33 9.84
C PHE A 68 -19.76 18.90 9.38
N LEU A 69 -19.40 19.19 8.11
CA LEU A 69 -18.06 18.90 7.57
C LEU A 69 -16.96 19.67 8.34
N PHE A 70 -17.22 20.93 8.66
CA PHE A 70 -16.25 21.72 9.46
C PHE A 70 -16.12 21.23 10.90
N GLY A 71 -17.19 20.66 11.47
CA GLY A 71 -17.18 20.11 12.82
C GLY A 71 -16.51 18.73 12.97
N ASN A 72 -16.19 18.05 11.86
CA ASN A 72 -15.50 16.76 11.89
C ASN A 72 -13.98 16.95 11.99
N ASP A 73 -13.26 15.90 12.45
CA ASP A 73 -11.79 15.86 12.53
C ASP A 73 -11.12 15.31 11.26
N ASP A 74 -11.85 15.21 10.14
CA ASP A 74 -11.30 14.75 8.86
C ASP A 74 -10.20 15.71 8.34
N ASN A 75 -9.26 15.21 7.55
CA ASN A 75 -8.20 16.02 6.92
C ASN A 75 -8.80 17.24 6.17
N PRO A 76 -8.27 18.46 6.37
CA PRO A 76 -8.80 19.69 5.76
C PRO A 76 -8.94 19.62 4.24
N THR A 77 -8.03 18.95 3.55
CA THR A 77 -8.06 18.81 2.09
C THR A 77 -9.22 17.93 1.63
N ILE A 78 -9.52 16.86 2.37
CA ILE A 78 -10.71 16.01 2.12
C ILE A 78 -12.00 16.84 2.33
N LYS A 79 -12.07 17.66 3.38
CA LYS A 79 -13.21 18.55 3.64
C LYS A 79 -13.41 19.56 2.50
N LEU A 80 -12.33 20.18 2.02
CA LEU A 80 -12.38 21.13 0.89
C LEU A 80 -12.88 20.45 -0.40
N THR A 81 -12.44 19.23 -0.66
CA THR A 81 -12.92 18.45 -1.82
C THR A 81 -14.44 18.21 -1.74
N TRP A 82 -14.94 17.77 -0.58
CA TRP A 82 -16.39 17.61 -0.38
C TRP A 82 -17.14 18.93 -0.46
N PHE A 83 -16.59 20.00 0.09
CA PHE A 83 -17.16 21.34 -0.02
C PHE A 83 -17.30 21.76 -1.50
N PHE A 84 -16.27 21.53 -2.32
CA PHE A 84 -16.29 21.83 -3.75
C PHE A 84 -17.37 21.03 -4.49
N ILE A 85 -17.48 19.72 -4.21
CA ILE A 85 -18.51 18.85 -4.80
C ILE A 85 -19.93 19.34 -4.41
N LEU A 86 -20.13 19.66 -3.13
CA LEU A 86 -21.41 20.17 -2.62
C LEU A 86 -21.75 21.55 -3.16
N ALA A 87 -20.77 22.42 -3.41
CA ALA A 87 -21.00 23.75 -3.98
C ALA A 87 -21.43 23.69 -5.46
N ILE A 88 -20.86 22.76 -6.24
CA ILE A 88 -21.21 22.60 -7.67
C ILE A 88 -22.49 21.77 -7.86
N LEU A 89 -22.66 20.70 -7.08
CA LEU A 89 -23.74 19.73 -7.20
C LEU A 89 -24.40 19.50 -5.83
N PRO A 90 -25.15 20.47 -5.27
CA PRO A 90 -25.57 20.43 -3.87
C PRO A 90 -26.34 19.15 -3.50
N VAL A 91 -27.37 18.79 -4.25
CA VAL A 91 -28.21 17.63 -3.94
C VAL A 91 -27.52 16.32 -4.29
N PHE A 92 -26.87 16.24 -5.44
CA PHE A 92 -26.11 15.07 -5.85
C PHE A 92 -24.92 14.83 -4.90
N GLY A 93 -24.16 15.88 -4.59
CA GLY A 93 -23.03 15.81 -3.67
C GLY A 93 -23.45 15.37 -2.27
N LEU A 94 -24.61 15.84 -1.78
CA LEU A 94 -25.15 15.41 -0.50
C LEU A 94 -25.52 13.91 -0.50
N ILE A 95 -26.23 13.45 -1.53
CA ILE A 95 -26.62 12.04 -1.67
C ILE A 95 -25.35 11.18 -1.74
N LEU A 96 -24.37 11.60 -2.54
CA LEU A 96 -23.10 10.91 -2.67
C LEU A 96 -22.33 10.89 -1.34
N TYR A 97 -22.28 12.01 -0.62
CA TYR A 97 -21.64 12.12 0.68
C TYR A 97 -22.28 11.17 1.70
N ILE A 98 -23.61 11.22 1.82
CA ILE A 98 -24.37 10.34 2.72
C ILE A 98 -24.13 8.88 2.33
N TYR A 99 -24.21 8.54 1.05
CA TYR A 99 -23.99 7.19 0.55
C TYR A 99 -22.61 6.66 0.92
N ILE A 100 -21.55 7.48 0.75
CA ILE A 100 -20.17 7.09 1.09
C ILE A 100 -19.98 6.98 2.61
N LYS A 101 -20.52 7.94 3.40
CA LYS A 101 -20.33 7.96 4.87
C LYS A 101 -21.24 7.00 5.64
N THR A 102 -22.36 6.54 5.08
CA THR A 102 -23.31 5.64 5.76
C THR A 102 -23.13 4.15 5.44
N ASP A 103 -22.09 3.78 4.70
CA ASP A 103 -21.85 2.39 4.32
C ASP A 103 -21.80 1.45 5.55
N LEU A 104 -22.84 0.62 5.66
CA LEU A 104 -22.97 -0.35 6.75
C LEU A 104 -21.88 -1.43 6.70
N GLY A 105 -21.44 -1.82 5.50
CA GLY A 105 -20.35 -2.79 5.31
C GLY A 105 -19.02 -2.28 5.89
N HIS A 106 -18.76 -0.98 5.72
CA HIS A 106 -17.59 -0.32 6.31
C HIS A 106 -17.61 -0.39 7.84
N ARG A 107 -18.72 0.00 8.45
CA ARG A 107 -18.85 -0.05 9.92
C ARG A 107 -18.68 -1.45 10.48
N LEU A 108 -19.17 -2.47 9.79
CA LEU A 108 -18.99 -3.86 10.21
C LEU A 108 -17.53 -4.29 10.08
N MET A 109 -16.84 -3.91 9.01
CA MET A 109 -15.43 -4.21 8.80
C MET A 109 -14.55 -3.50 9.84
N ILE A 110 -14.81 -2.20 10.13
CA ILE A 110 -14.11 -1.46 11.18
C ILE A 110 -14.28 -2.16 12.54
N ARG A 111 -15.52 -2.47 12.93
CA ARG A 111 -15.77 -3.16 14.21
C ARG A 111 -15.01 -4.47 14.27
N ARG A 112 -15.12 -5.28 13.22
CA ARG A 112 -14.44 -6.57 13.14
C ARG A 112 -12.92 -6.45 13.27
N TYR A 113 -12.33 -5.50 12.54
CA TYR A 113 -10.90 -5.25 12.59
C TYR A 113 -10.46 -4.79 13.98
N ASN A 114 -11.16 -3.83 14.57
CA ASN A 114 -10.86 -3.34 15.92
C ASN A 114 -11.04 -4.43 16.98
N ASP A 115 -12.06 -5.29 16.86
CA ASP A 115 -12.25 -6.44 17.75
C ASP A 115 -11.07 -7.42 17.64
N ILE A 116 -10.53 -7.65 16.44
CA ILE A 116 -9.36 -8.50 16.23
C ILE A 116 -8.12 -7.87 16.86
N LEU A 117 -7.88 -6.58 16.61
CA LEU A 117 -6.74 -5.86 17.20
C LEU A 117 -6.78 -5.91 18.72
N ALA A 118 -7.93 -5.59 19.34
CA ALA A 118 -8.07 -5.62 20.79
C ALA A 118 -7.85 -7.01 21.39
N GLN A 119 -8.32 -8.09 20.72
CA GLN A 119 -8.15 -9.46 21.19
C GLN A 119 -6.74 -10.02 20.91
N THR A 120 -5.94 -9.37 20.09
CA THR A 120 -4.57 -9.78 19.74
C THR A 120 -3.51 -8.82 20.27
N GLU A 121 -3.88 -7.81 21.04
CA GLU A 121 -2.96 -6.81 21.60
C GLU A 121 -1.83 -7.47 22.39
N ASP A 122 -2.16 -8.43 23.26
CA ASP A 122 -1.20 -9.18 24.08
C ASP A 122 -0.27 -10.10 23.27
N LEU A 123 -0.56 -10.32 21.98
CA LEU A 123 0.26 -11.16 21.09
C LEU A 123 1.36 -10.37 20.38
N ALA A 124 1.24 -9.03 20.29
CA ALA A 124 2.23 -8.18 19.65
C ALA A 124 3.57 -8.12 20.42
N PRO A 125 3.61 -7.88 21.74
CA PRO A 125 4.84 -7.89 22.51
C PRO A 125 5.41 -9.30 22.58
N CYS A 126 6.70 -9.46 22.32
CA CYS A 126 7.45 -10.66 22.68
C CYS A 126 8.44 -10.33 23.80
N ALA A 127 8.96 -11.36 24.48
CA ALA A 127 9.92 -11.18 25.57
C ALA A 127 11.20 -10.46 25.13
N ASP A 128 11.50 -10.50 23.81
CA ASP A 128 12.70 -9.92 23.19
C ASP A 128 12.44 -8.53 22.59
N ALA A 129 11.22 -7.98 22.70
CA ALA A 129 10.94 -6.59 22.33
C ALA A 129 11.70 -5.64 23.24
N CYS A 130 12.35 -4.63 22.66
CA CYS A 130 13.17 -3.69 23.41
C CYS A 130 12.30 -2.73 24.22
N PRO A 131 12.46 -2.66 25.54
CA PRO A 131 11.81 -1.62 26.33
C PRO A 131 12.23 -0.23 25.84
N SER A 132 11.26 0.70 25.76
CA SER A 132 11.53 2.06 25.24
C SER A 132 12.62 2.82 25.99
N GLU A 133 12.80 2.52 27.28
CA GLU A 133 13.80 3.14 28.16
C GLU A 133 15.25 2.76 27.80
N GLU A 134 15.45 1.58 27.20
CA GLU A 134 16.76 1.09 26.75
C GLU A 134 17.13 1.53 25.32
N LEU A 135 16.21 2.21 24.62
CA LEU A 135 16.42 2.62 23.25
C LEU A 135 17.26 3.90 23.15
N PRO A 136 18.07 4.06 22.09
CA PRO A 136 18.77 5.32 21.80
C PRO A 136 17.79 6.50 21.73
N GLU A 137 18.21 7.68 22.15
CA GLU A 137 17.39 8.89 22.14
C GLU A 137 16.81 9.18 20.76
N GLY A 138 17.58 8.95 19.69
CA GLY A 138 17.15 9.19 18.30
C GLY A 138 16.06 8.22 17.81
N LEU A 139 15.83 7.10 18.50
CA LEU A 139 14.81 6.09 18.16
C LEU A 139 13.62 6.12 19.13
N ARG A 140 13.90 6.41 20.41
CA ARG A 140 12.98 6.19 21.54
C ARG A 140 11.55 6.71 21.29
N ASN A 141 11.43 7.96 20.86
CA ASN A 141 10.11 8.59 20.71
C ASN A 141 9.29 7.91 19.60
N LEU A 142 9.91 7.62 18.45
CA LEU A 142 9.23 6.92 17.36
C LEU A 142 8.88 5.49 17.75
N ALA A 143 9.80 4.76 18.40
CA ALA A 143 9.54 3.41 18.86
C ALA A 143 8.44 3.35 19.94
N THR A 144 8.36 4.35 20.83
CA THR A 144 7.27 4.47 21.80
C THR A 144 5.92 4.66 21.10
N TYR A 145 5.87 5.55 20.09
CA TYR A 145 4.68 5.74 19.28
C TYR A 145 4.29 4.46 18.53
N LEU A 146 5.22 3.82 17.83
CA LEU A 146 4.95 2.58 17.10
C LEU A 146 4.50 1.44 18.03
N SER A 147 5.10 1.34 19.22
CA SER A 147 4.66 0.36 20.23
C SER A 147 3.24 0.63 20.72
N SER A 148 2.82 1.89 20.88
CA SER A 148 1.44 2.23 21.23
C SER A 148 0.44 1.89 20.12
N CYS A 149 0.90 1.79 18.89
CA CYS A 149 0.12 1.30 17.75
C CYS A 149 0.20 -0.23 17.56
N GLY A 150 0.87 -0.96 18.47
CA GLY A 150 1.00 -2.42 18.39
C GLY A 150 2.21 -2.94 17.60
N PHE A 151 3.19 -2.08 17.28
CA PHE A 151 4.39 -2.42 16.51
C PHE A 151 5.66 -2.29 17.36
N PRO A 152 6.08 -3.38 18.05
CA PRO A 152 7.24 -3.36 18.94
C PRO A 152 8.58 -3.27 18.17
N CYS A 153 9.60 -2.78 18.87
CA CYS A 153 10.96 -2.68 18.37
C CYS A 153 11.77 -3.94 18.69
N TYR A 154 12.55 -4.43 17.74
CA TYR A 154 13.35 -5.65 17.86
C TYR A 154 14.84 -5.40 17.64
N ARG A 155 15.69 -6.19 18.31
CA ARG A 155 17.16 -6.18 18.16
C ARG A 155 17.70 -7.40 17.41
N ASN A 156 17.14 -8.57 17.67
CA ASN A 156 17.67 -9.85 17.17
C ASN A 156 17.08 -10.19 15.80
N THR A 157 17.25 -9.28 14.85
CA THR A 157 16.71 -9.45 13.50
C THR A 157 17.74 -9.02 12.48
N GLU A 158 18.12 -9.95 11.62
CA GLU A 158 18.88 -9.67 10.41
C GLU A 158 17.94 -9.15 9.34
N ALA A 159 18.33 -8.06 8.70
CA ALA A 159 17.67 -7.50 7.53
C ALA A 159 18.56 -7.70 6.31
N GLU A 160 17.97 -8.05 5.17
CA GLU A 160 18.65 -8.16 3.88
C GLU A 160 17.85 -7.37 2.84
N TYR A 161 18.50 -6.36 2.25
CA TYR A 161 17.88 -5.48 1.29
C TYR A 161 18.12 -5.93 -0.14
N PHE A 162 17.10 -5.90 -0.97
CA PHE A 162 17.15 -6.22 -2.40
C PHE A 162 16.83 -4.98 -3.23
N PRO A 163 17.81 -4.50 -4.03
CA PRO A 163 17.63 -3.32 -4.87
C PRO A 163 16.70 -3.56 -6.07
N LEU A 164 16.51 -4.82 -6.47
CA LEU A 164 15.66 -5.22 -7.60
C LEU A 164 14.78 -6.40 -7.24
N GLY A 165 13.65 -6.49 -7.95
CA GLY A 165 12.73 -7.62 -7.80
C GLY A 165 13.30 -8.93 -8.29
N ASP A 166 14.19 -8.88 -9.28
CA ASP A 166 14.90 -10.06 -9.80
C ASP A 166 15.71 -10.72 -8.69
N ASP A 167 16.52 -9.93 -7.97
CA ASP A 167 17.38 -10.41 -6.89
C ASP A 167 16.54 -10.98 -5.73
N ALA A 168 15.47 -10.27 -5.36
CA ALA A 168 14.57 -10.72 -4.30
C ALA A 168 13.85 -12.02 -4.67
N PHE A 169 13.47 -12.20 -5.93
CA PHE A 169 12.68 -13.35 -6.38
C PHE A 169 13.43 -14.67 -6.23
N ASP A 170 14.71 -14.71 -6.57
CA ASP A 170 15.52 -15.92 -6.43
C ASP A 170 15.62 -16.34 -4.95
N VAL A 171 15.86 -15.39 -4.05
CA VAL A 171 15.91 -15.67 -2.61
C VAL A 171 14.54 -16.06 -2.05
N MET A 172 13.44 -15.44 -2.54
CA MET A 172 12.07 -15.84 -2.17
C MET A 172 11.78 -17.28 -2.55
N LEU A 173 12.19 -17.74 -3.74
CA LEU A 173 12.00 -19.13 -4.16
C LEU A 173 12.82 -20.09 -3.30
N ASP A 174 14.06 -19.75 -2.99
CA ASP A 174 14.95 -20.57 -2.15
C ASP A 174 14.40 -20.72 -0.73
N GLU A 175 13.90 -19.63 -0.12
CA GLU A 175 13.32 -19.69 1.21
C GLU A 175 11.97 -20.45 1.22
N LEU A 176 11.14 -20.28 0.19
CA LEU A 176 9.89 -21.09 0.04
C LEU A 176 10.20 -22.58 -0.03
N GLN A 177 11.29 -22.99 -0.69
CA GLN A 177 11.71 -24.39 -0.76
C GLN A 177 12.17 -24.96 0.59
N LYS A 178 12.59 -24.13 1.53
CA LYS A 178 13.01 -24.51 2.89
C LYS A 178 11.87 -24.65 3.88
N ALA A 179 10.65 -24.21 3.53
CA ALA A 179 9.49 -24.24 4.42
C ALA A 179 9.19 -25.66 4.95
N GLU A 180 8.98 -25.78 6.26
CA GLU A 180 8.70 -27.04 6.96
C GLU A 180 7.32 -27.08 7.61
N HIS A 181 6.78 -25.93 8.02
CA HIS A 181 5.55 -25.85 8.81
C HIS A 181 4.44 -25.05 8.14
N PHE A 182 4.71 -23.78 7.77
CA PHE A 182 3.71 -22.94 7.14
C PHE A 182 4.29 -21.87 6.22
N ILE A 183 3.49 -21.48 5.22
CA ILE A 183 3.76 -20.37 4.30
C ILE A 183 2.54 -19.46 4.26
N PHE A 184 2.72 -18.18 4.53
CA PHE A 184 1.68 -17.15 4.42
C PHE A 184 2.06 -16.12 3.38
N LEU A 185 1.16 -15.86 2.43
CA LEU A 185 1.34 -14.89 1.35
C LEU A 185 0.16 -13.90 1.33
N GLU A 186 0.47 -12.60 1.42
CA GLU A 186 -0.48 -11.50 1.31
C GLU A 186 0.04 -10.51 0.27
N TYR A 187 -0.68 -10.35 -0.84
CA TYR A 187 -0.23 -9.53 -1.95
C TYR A 187 -1.36 -8.73 -2.58
N PHE A 188 -1.10 -7.47 -2.90
CA PHE A 188 -2.07 -6.62 -3.61
C PHE A 188 -2.33 -7.13 -5.03
N ILE A 189 -1.27 -7.47 -5.79
CA ILE A 189 -1.37 -8.01 -7.14
C ILE A 189 -0.81 -9.43 -7.17
N VAL A 190 -1.66 -10.36 -7.65
CA VAL A 190 -1.25 -11.68 -8.09
C VAL A 190 -1.75 -11.84 -9.53
N LYS A 191 -0.85 -12.20 -10.45
CA LYS A 191 -1.16 -12.30 -11.88
C LYS A 191 -0.55 -13.56 -12.44
N GLU A 192 -1.34 -14.29 -13.23
CA GLU A 192 -0.85 -15.47 -13.95
C GLU A 192 0.32 -15.09 -14.87
N GLY A 193 1.47 -15.72 -14.68
CA GLY A 193 2.71 -15.46 -15.39
C GLY A 193 3.83 -16.37 -14.89
N TYR A 194 5.07 -16.07 -15.26
CA TYR A 194 6.25 -16.83 -14.86
C TYR A 194 6.48 -16.75 -13.35
N MET A 195 6.53 -15.53 -12.80
CA MET A 195 6.81 -15.30 -11.37
C MET A 195 5.82 -16.06 -10.47
N TRP A 196 4.52 -15.83 -10.66
CA TRP A 196 3.50 -16.53 -9.88
C TRP A 196 3.50 -18.05 -10.14
N GLY A 197 3.75 -18.46 -11.37
CA GLY A 197 3.82 -19.88 -11.73
C GLY A 197 4.90 -20.62 -10.96
N ARG A 198 6.10 -20.04 -10.85
CA ARG A 198 7.21 -20.62 -10.07
C ARG A 198 6.89 -20.72 -8.58
N VAL A 199 6.30 -19.66 -8.02
CA VAL A 199 5.85 -19.68 -6.62
C VAL A 199 4.79 -20.78 -6.44
N LEU A 200 3.77 -20.85 -7.29
CA LEU A 200 2.69 -21.81 -7.17
C LEU A 200 3.17 -23.28 -7.29
N GLU A 201 4.17 -23.56 -8.11
CA GLU A 201 4.79 -24.90 -8.21
C GLU A 201 5.35 -25.32 -6.83
N ILE A 202 6.13 -24.44 -6.18
CA ILE A 202 6.70 -24.70 -4.85
C ILE A 202 5.59 -24.84 -3.80
N LEU A 203 4.59 -23.95 -3.81
CA LEU A 203 3.47 -24.04 -2.85
C LEU A 203 2.74 -25.37 -2.95
N LYS A 204 2.52 -25.88 -4.17
CA LYS A 204 1.90 -27.19 -4.41
C LYS A 204 2.77 -28.34 -3.86
N GLU A 205 4.07 -28.30 -4.08
CA GLU A 205 5.01 -29.27 -3.53
C GLU A 205 4.99 -29.26 -2.00
N LYS A 206 4.97 -28.08 -1.39
CA LYS A 206 4.94 -27.91 0.06
C LYS A 206 3.65 -28.39 0.69
N VAL A 207 2.51 -28.10 0.08
CA VAL A 207 1.21 -28.67 0.53
C VAL A 207 1.24 -30.20 0.49
N ASN A 208 1.77 -30.80 -0.57
CA ASN A 208 1.90 -32.26 -0.68
C ASN A 208 2.86 -32.84 0.38
N ALA A 209 3.81 -32.06 0.88
CA ALA A 209 4.71 -32.40 1.99
C ALA A 209 4.09 -32.14 3.38
N GLY A 210 2.86 -31.63 3.45
CA GLY A 210 2.16 -31.37 4.71
C GLY A 210 2.33 -29.96 5.29
N VAL A 211 2.96 -29.05 4.54
CA VAL A 211 3.13 -27.63 4.96
C VAL A 211 1.79 -26.91 4.79
N GLU A 212 1.39 -26.14 5.80
CA GLU A 212 0.21 -25.28 5.73
C GLU A 212 0.47 -24.06 4.83
N VAL A 213 -0.36 -23.85 3.80
CA VAL A 213 -0.21 -22.72 2.88
C VAL A 213 -1.46 -21.86 2.87
N ARG A 214 -1.30 -20.56 3.17
CA ARG A 214 -2.36 -19.55 3.07
C ARG A 214 -1.96 -18.46 2.09
N VAL A 215 -2.85 -18.15 1.16
CA VAL A 215 -2.67 -17.07 0.17
C VAL A 215 -3.83 -16.10 0.26
N MET A 216 -3.52 -14.82 0.45
CA MET A 216 -4.50 -13.74 0.37
C MET A 216 -4.08 -12.74 -0.69
N TYR A 217 -5.05 -12.24 -1.45
CA TYR A 217 -4.83 -11.19 -2.44
C TYR A 217 -6.01 -10.23 -2.51
N ASP A 218 -5.74 -9.00 -2.96
CA ASP A 218 -6.78 -7.98 -3.05
C ASP A 218 -7.80 -8.29 -4.15
N GLY A 219 -9.06 -7.95 -3.88
CA GLY A 219 -10.19 -8.22 -4.77
C GLY A 219 -10.13 -7.50 -6.11
N THR A 220 -9.29 -6.47 -6.28
CA THR A 220 -9.05 -5.83 -7.58
C THR A 220 -8.45 -6.78 -8.60
N CYS A 221 -7.70 -7.80 -8.18
CA CYS A 221 -7.19 -8.85 -9.07
C CYS A 221 -8.30 -9.57 -9.84
N ALA A 222 -9.48 -9.74 -9.22
CA ALA A 222 -10.62 -10.40 -9.87
C ALA A 222 -11.29 -9.57 -10.97
N VAL A 223 -10.92 -8.28 -11.14
CA VAL A 223 -11.45 -7.43 -12.21
C VAL A 223 -10.83 -7.78 -13.55
N ALA A 224 -9.49 -7.94 -13.60
CA ALA A 224 -8.77 -8.09 -14.86
C ALA A 224 -7.64 -9.12 -14.86
N LEU A 225 -7.14 -9.55 -13.70
CA LEU A 225 -5.91 -10.33 -13.60
C LEU A 225 -6.17 -11.82 -13.35
N LEU A 226 -7.12 -12.14 -12.44
CA LEU A 226 -7.44 -13.51 -12.04
C LEU A 226 -8.92 -13.82 -12.24
N PRO A 227 -9.30 -15.07 -12.51
CA PRO A 227 -10.70 -15.48 -12.51
C PRO A 227 -11.32 -15.32 -11.11
N TYR A 228 -12.59 -14.95 -11.03
CA TYR A 228 -13.26 -14.78 -9.72
C TYR A 228 -13.28 -16.05 -8.85
N ASN A 229 -13.30 -17.21 -9.48
CA ASN A 229 -13.27 -18.48 -8.80
C ASN A 229 -11.83 -18.98 -8.49
N TYR A 230 -10.83 -18.10 -8.64
CA TYR A 230 -9.42 -18.45 -8.40
C TYR A 230 -9.15 -19.00 -6.99
N PRO A 231 -9.75 -18.47 -5.91
CA PRO A 231 -9.60 -19.08 -4.58
C PRO A 231 -10.04 -20.56 -4.55
N LYS A 232 -11.14 -20.90 -5.23
CA LYS A 232 -11.59 -22.30 -5.33
C LYS A 232 -10.63 -23.17 -6.14
N LYS A 233 -9.91 -22.60 -7.12
CA LYS A 233 -8.88 -23.34 -7.86
C LYS A 233 -7.70 -23.67 -6.94
N LEU A 234 -7.21 -22.69 -6.15
CA LEU A 234 -6.13 -22.92 -5.18
C LEU A 234 -6.53 -23.90 -4.07
N GLN A 235 -7.76 -23.81 -3.56
CA GLN A 235 -8.28 -24.75 -2.55
C GLN A 235 -8.30 -26.21 -3.04
N LYS A 236 -8.53 -26.45 -4.33
CA LYS A 236 -8.42 -27.81 -4.92
C LYS A 236 -6.98 -28.35 -4.92
N LEU A 237 -5.98 -27.47 -4.82
CA LEU A 237 -4.57 -27.85 -4.67
C LEU A 237 -4.15 -27.96 -3.20
N GLY A 238 -5.09 -27.84 -2.25
CA GLY A 238 -4.83 -27.86 -0.82
C GLY A 238 -4.34 -26.51 -0.25
N ILE A 239 -4.30 -25.46 -1.06
CA ILE A 239 -3.86 -24.12 -0.64
C ILE A 239 -5.07 -23.34 -0.14
N ALA A 240 -5.07 -22.93 1.14
CA ALA A 240 -6.09 -22.03 1.67
C ALA A 240 -5.97 -20.67 0.99
N CYS A 241 -7.05 -20.18 0.40
CA CYS A 241 -7.01 -18.92 -0.34
C CYS A 241 -8.21 -18.02 -0.04
N LYS A 242 -7.94 -16.74 0.20
CA LYS A 242 -8.94 -15.69 0.39
C LYS A 242 -8.71 -14.52 -0.58
N MET A 243 -9.81 -13.89 -0.97
CA MET A 243 -9.82 -12.65 -1.73
C MET A 243 -10.31 -11.53 -0.79
N PHE A 244 -9.45 -10.57 -0.50
CA PHE A 244 -9.79 -9.43 0.34
C PHE A 244 -10.71 -8.46 -0.42
N ALA A 245 -11.78 -7.97 0.24
CA ALA A 245 -12.70 -6.94 -0.25
C ALA A 245 -13.08 -7.08 -1.75
N PRO A 246 -13.68 -8.20 -2.19
CA PRO A 246 -14.07 -8.37 -3.58
C PRO A 246 -15.04 -7.29 -4.02
N LEU A 247 -14.82 -6.70 -5.20
CA LEU A 247 -15.69 -5.65 -5.74
C LEU A 247 -17.10 -6.19 -5.98
N ARG A 248 -18.08 -5.64 -5.28
CA ARG A 248 -19.51 -5.95 -5.40
C ARG A 248 -20.25 -4.67 -5.72
N PRO A 249 -20.69 -4.46 -6.98
CA PRO A 249 -21.49 -3.30 -7.36
C PRO A 249 -22.72 -3.17 -6.47
N PHE A 250 -23.13 -1.95 -6.14
CA PHE A 250 -24.25 -1.57 -5.28
C PHE A 250 -24.19 -1.96 -3.80
N VAL A 251 -23.28 -2.84 -3.40
CA VAL A 251 -23.22 -3.35 -2.01
C VAL A 251 -22.10 -2.70 -1.21
N SER A 252 -21.06 -2.19 -1.87
CA SER A 252 -19.89 -1.67 -1.19
C SER A 252 -19.44 -0.33 -1.77
N THR A 253 -19.29 0.66 -0.93
CA THR A 253 -18.62 1.93 -1.22
C THR A 253 -17.12 1.87 -0.98
N HIS A 254 -16.61 0.73 -0.50
CA HIS A 254 -15.18 0.52 -0.14
C HIS A 254 -14.30 0.23 -1.33
N TYR A 255 -14.47 0.95 -2.43
CA TYR A 255 -13.57 0.80 -3.58
C TYR A 255 -12.16 1.31 -3.28
N ASN A 256 -12.01 2.16 -2.25
CA ASN A 256 -10.74 2.77 -1.86
C ASN A 256 -9.98 1.97 -0.79
N TYR A 257 -10.67 1.28 0.13
CA TYR A 257 -9.98 0.49 1.15
C TYR A 257 -9.46 -0.81 0.56
N ARG A 258 -8.15 -0.83 0.25
CA ARG A 258 -7.48 -1.96 -0.39
C ARG A 258 -6.37 -2.49 0.49
N ASP A 259 -6.15 -3.78 0.37
CA ASP A 259 -4.99 -4.42 0.97
C ASP A 259 -3.79 -4.26 0.03
N HIS A 260 -2.99 -3.21 0.28
CA HIS A 260 -1.83 -2.91 -0.53
C HIS A 260 -0.53 -3.49 0.05
N ARG A 261 -0.62 -4.27 1.12
CA ARG A 261 0.52 -4.95 1.72
C ARG A 261 1.09 -6.03 0.81
N LYS A 262 2.37 -6.32 0.98
CA LYS A 262 3.07 -7.42 0.36
C LYS A 262 3.88 -8.07 1.46
N ILE A 263 3.36 -9.19 1.94
CA ILE A 263 3.94 -9.95 3.05
C ILE A 263 4.09 -11.40 2.61
N MET A 264 5.28 -11.93 2.77
CA MET A 264 5.55 -13.37 2.70
C MET A 264 6.17 -13.80 4.02
N VAL A 265 5.59 -14.78 4.69
CA VAL A 265 6.13 -15.36 5.93
C VAL A 265 6.34 -16.85 5.73
N ILE A 266 7.49 -17.34 6.14
CA ILE A 266 7.88 -18.74 6.06
C ILE A 266 8.28 -19.20 7.47
N ASP A 267 7.51 -20.15 8.02
CA ASP A 267 7.72 -20.78 9.31
C ASP A 267 7.88 -19.81 10.50
N GLY A 268 7.45 -18.54 10.37
CA GLY A 268 7.69 -17.50 11.38
C GLY A 268 9.17 -17.16 11.58
N LYS A 269 10.06 -17.66 10.72
CA LYS A 269 11.52 -17.50 10.79
C LYS A 269 12.06 -16.52 9.76
N VAL A 270 11.42 -16.45 8.59
CA VAL A 270 11.77 -15.54 7.49
C VAL A 270 10.53 -14.79 7.06
N GLY A 271 10.67 -13.48 6.88
CA GLY A 271 9.60 -12.62 6.39
C GLY A 271 10.10 -11.66 5.32
N PHE A 272 9.34 -11.49 4.23
CA PHE A 272 9.62 -10.52 3.18
C PHE A 272 8.53 -9.46 3.14
N THR A 273 8.94 -8.22 2.90
CA THR A 273 8.04 -7.11 2.54
C THR A 273 8.74 -6.16 1.56
N GLY A 274 8.00 -5.20 1.01
CA GLY A 274 8.52 -4.22 0.05
C GLY A 274 7.52 -3.85 -1.02
N GLY A 275 7.96 -3.29 -2.15
CA GLY A 275 7.08 -2.85 -3.23
C GLY A 275 6.64 -3.96 -4.19
N ILE A 276 7.32 -5.11 -4.19
CA ILE A 276 7.22 -6.18 -5.18
C ILE A 276 5.93 -6.96 -5.04
N ASN A 277 5.11 -7.02 -6.11
CA ASN A 277 3.95 -7.92 -6.21
C ASN A 277 4.31 -9.21 -6.97
N LEU A 278 3.40 -10.18 -7.00
CA LEU A 278 3.59 -11.47 -7.70
C LEU A 278 3.13 -11.36 -9.17
N SER A 279 3.92 -10.67 -9.97
CA SER A 279 3.67 -10.47 -11.40
C SER A 279 4.98 -10.19 -12.17
N ASP A 280 5.03 -10.63 -13.41
CA ASP A 280 6.25 -10.67 -14.26
C ASP A 280 6.90 -9.30 -14.48
N GLU A 281 6.17 -8.20 -14.38
CA GLU A 281 6.72 -6.85 -14.48
C GLU A 281 7.69 -6.53 -13.33
N TYR A 282 7.47 -7.08 -12.14
CA TYR A 282 8.33 -6.81 -10.96
C TYR A 282 9.69 -7.52 -11.00
N ILE A 283 9.84 -8.49 -11.89
CA ILE A 283 11.10 -9.19 -12.16
C ILE A 283 11.59 -8.95 -13.59
N ASN A 284 11.25 -7.81 -14.16
CA ASN A 284 11.70 -7.32 -15.47
C ASN A 284 11.48 -8.25 -16.67
N LEU A 285 10.59 -9.24 -16.56
CA LEU A 285 10.16 -10.08 -17.68
C LEU A 285 9.11 -9.42 -18.57
N SER A 286 8.64 -8.23 -18.21
CA SER A 286 7.73 -7.40 -19.00
C SER A 286 8.24 -5.97 -19.05
N SER A 287 8.41 -5.41 -20.25
CA SER A 287 9.01 -4.09 -20.47
C SER A 287 8.00 -3.00 -20.86
N ARG A 288 6.73 -3.15 -20.52
CA ARG A 288 5.70 -2.17 -20.93
C ARG A 288 6.03 -0.73 -20.51
N TYR A 289 6.68 -0.56 -19.36
CA TYR A 289 7.03 0.75 -18.78
C TYR A 289 8.55 0.94 -18.67
N GLY A 290 9.32 0.25 -19.53
CA GLY A 290 10.77 0.20 -19.42
C GLY A 290 11.24 -0.71 -18.29
N HIS A 291 12.43 -0.43 -17.74
CA HIS A 291 12.96 -1.15 -16.59
C HIS A 291 12.14 -0.85 -15.34
N TRP A 292 11.70 -1.89 -14.64
CA TRP A 292 10.91 -1.79 -13.42
C TRP A 292 11.83 -1.85 -12.19
N LYS A 293 12.03 -0.71 -11.54
CA LYS A 293 12.85 -0.56 -10.34
C LYS A 293 11.97 -0.68 -9.12
N ASP A 294 12.01 -1.82 -8.44
CA ASP A 294 11.30 -2.04 -7.17
C ASP A 294 12.18 -2.77 -6.18
N THR A 295 11.87 -2.67 -4.90
CA THR A 295 12.72 -3.11 -3.80
C THR A 295 11.98 -4.02 -2.84
N ALA A 296 12.72 -4.90 -2.18
CA ALA A 296 12.24 -5.70 -1.07
C ALA A 296 13.23 -5.72 0.08
N ILE A 297 12.75 -6.17 1.23
CA ILE A 297 13.57 -6.48 2.40
C ILE A 297 13.14 -7.83 2.96
N ALA A 298 14.12 -8.69 3.23
CA ALA A 298 13.91 -9.91 3.99
C ALA A 298 14.33 -9.68 5.44
N LEU A 299 13.55 -10.20 6.36
CA LEU A 299 13.82 -10.21 7.79
C LEU A 299 13.99 -11.64 8.25
N ARG A 300 15.01 -11.88 9.08
CA ARG A 300 15.24 -13.17 9.72
C ARG A 300 15.44 -12.94 11.22
N GLY A 301 14.57 -13.50 12.05
CA GLY A 301 14.62 -13.34 13.52
C GLY A 301 13.30 -12.82 14.10
N ASP A 302 13.39 -12.20 15.27
CA ASP A 302 12.24 -11.90 16.13
C ASP A 302 11.22 -10.96 15.48
N ALA A 303 11.63 -10.02 14.63
CA ALA A 303 10.74 -9.08 13.96
C ALA A 303 9.77 -9.73 12.95
N VAL A 304 10.05 -10.97 12.50
CA VAL A 304 9.14 -11.72 11.62
C VAL A 304 7.79 -11.96 12.30
N ARG A 305 7.77 -11.97 13.65
CA ARG A 305 6.54 -12.05 14.44
C ARG A 305 5.54 -10.95 14.09
N SER A 306 5.98 -9.71 13.91
CA SER A 306 5.07 -8.60 13.52
C SER A 306 4.47 -8.80 12.14
N LEU A 307 5.23 -9.26 11.14
CA LEU A 307 4.71 -9.58 9.80
C LEU A 307 3.71 -10.74 9.87
N THR A 308 4.01 -11.76 10.68
CA THR A 308 3.12 -12.90 10.89
C THR A 308 1.80 -12.47 11.52
N LEU A 309 1.86 -11.64 12.57
CA LEU A 309 0.66 -11.13 13.25
C LEU A 309 -0.20 -10.27 12.33
N MET A 310 0.41 -9.35 11.57
CA MET A 310 -0.30 -8.53 10.57
C MET A 310 -1.04 -9.39 9.54
N PHE A 311 -0.39 -10.43 9.02
CA PHE A 311 -1.03 -11.38 8.11
C PHE A 311 -2.23 -12.07 8.76
N LEU A 312 -2.07 -12.62 9.97
CA LEU A 312 -3.12 -13.37 10.67
C LEU A 312 -4.33 -12.48 11.00
N GLN A 313 -4.10 -11.26 11.47
CA GLN A 313 -5.14 -10.27 11.72
C GLN A 313 -5.96 -9.98 10.45
N MET A 314 -5.29 -9.71 9.33
CA MET A 314 -5.97 -9.44 8.07
C MET A 314 -6.67 -10.68 7.50
N TRP A 315 -6.06 -11.85 7.65
CA TRP A 315 -6.68 -13.11 7.26
C TRP A 315 -8.05 -13.31 7.93
N ASP A 316 -8.17 -12.92 9.21
CA ASP A 316 -9.38 -13.14 10.00
C ASP A 316 -10.42 -12.03 9.94
N VAL A 317 -10.11 -10.87 9.36
CA VAL A 317 -11.11 -9.82 9.06
C VAL A 317 -12.29 -10.40 8.24
N SER A 318 -12.02 -11.32 7.33
CA SER A 318 -13.03 -11.98 6.49
C SER A 318 -13.49 -13.36 6.97
N SER A 319 -12.99 -13.84 8.12
CA SER A 319 -13.35 -15.15 8.70
C SER A 319 -14.66 -15.06 9.48
N LEU A 320 -15.48 -16.12 9.44
CA LEU A 320 -16.69 -16.22 10.26
C LEU A 320 -16.34 -16.47 11.73
N HIS A 321 -15.32 -17.27 11.98
CA HIS A 321 -14.83 -17.61 13.32
C HIS A 321 -13.42 -17.08 13.48
N PHE A 322 -13.13 -16.56 14.66
CA PHE A 322 -11.85 -16.01 15.08
C PHE A 322 -11.51 -16.56 16.46
N ALA A 323 -10.31 -17.08 16.60
CA ALA A 323 -9.79 -17.62 17.86
C ALA A 323 -8.34 -17.12 18.05
N PRO A 324 -8.13 -16.04 18.86
CA PRO A 324 -6.81 -15.43 19.04
C PRO A 324 -5.75 -16.42 19.53
N GLU A 325 -6.15 -17.37 20.38
CA GLU A 325 -5.26 -18.38 20.95
C GLU A 325 -4.59 -19.25 19.86
N SER A 326 -5.27 -19.43 18.71
CA SER A 326 -4.72 -20.19 17.59
C SER A 326 -3.52 -19.51 16.92
N TYR A 327 -3.31 -18.20 17.16
CA TYR A 327 -2.17 -17.46 16.61
C TYR A 327 -0.85 -17.86 17.25
N ARG A 328 -0.86 -18.30 18.55
CA ARG A 328 0.36 -18.67 19.27
C ARG A 328 1.18 -19.74 18.55
N GLN A 329 0.54 -20.69 17.89
CA GLN A 329 1.25 -21.74 17.12
C GLN A 329 2.10 -21.17 15.97
N TYR A 330 1.80 -19.96 15.47
CA TYR A 330 2.54 -19.29 14.40
C TYR A 330 3.46 -18.19 14.92
N LEU A 331 3.20 -17.69 16.12
CA LEU A 331 3.92 -16.58 16.72
C LEU A 331 5.00 -17.05 17.71
N ASP A 332 4.74 -18.10 18.46
CA ASP A 332 5.66 -18.60 19.50
C ASP A 332 6.68 -19.60 18.90
N ILE A 333 7.31 -19.19 17.80
CA ILE A 333 8.29 -19.99 17.06
C ILE A 333 9.69 -19.70 17.62
N ALA A 334 10.40 -20.77 18.01
CA ALA A 334 11.80 -20.64 18.42
C ALA A 334 12.65 -20.18 17.25
N GLN A 335 13.29 -19.04 17.41
CA GLN A 335 14.23 -18.55 16.42
C GLN A 335 15.56 -19.32 16.49
N PRO A 336 16.18 -19.64 15.35
CA PRO A 336 17.51 -20.25 15.38
C PRO A 336 18.51 -19.29 16.03
N PRO A 337 19.51 -19.82 16.76
CA PRO A 337 20.58 -19.00 17.33
C PRO A 337 21.26 -18.17 16.24
N ARG A 338 21.37 -16.87 16.46
CA ARG A 338 22.00 -15.92 15.52
C ARG A 338 23.04 -15.08 16.26
N GLU A 339 24.04 -14.63 15.53
CA GLU A 339 24.92 -13.58 16.00
C GLU A 339 24.09 -12.30 16.23
N LYS A 340 24.43 -11.53 17.28
CA LYS A 340 23.75 -10.27 17.56
C LYS A 340 23.97 -9.31 16.41
N THR A 341 22.91 -9.03 15.67
CA THR A 341 22.91 -8.04 14.60
C THR A 341 22.83 -6.64 15.21
N PRO A 342 23.72 -5.71 14.84
CA PRO A 342 23.62 -4.33 15.31
C PRO A 342 22.38 -3.64 14.75
N GLY A 343 21.87 -2.65 15.48
CA GLY A 343 20.73 -1.84 15.09
C GLY A 343 19.39 -2.38 15.57
N TYR A 344 18.32 -1.77 15.06
CA TYR A 344 16.94 -2.02 15.47
C TYR A 344 16.06 -2.13 14.24
N VAL A 345 15.05 -3.00 14.33
CA VAL A 345 14.07 -3.26 13.27
C VAL A 345 12.66 -3.16 13.82
N ILE A 346 11.80 -2.39 13.17
CA ILE A 346 10.39 -2.24 13.53
C ILE A 346 9.55 -2.45 12.27
N PRO A 347 9.03 -3.65 12.02
CA PRO A 347 7.97 -3.82 11.03
C PRO A 347 6.70 -3.20 11.56
N TYR A 348 6.04 -2.39 10.76
CA TYR A 348 4.81 -1.70 11.13
C TYR A 348 3.77 -1.78 10.00
N GLY A 349 2.52 -1.66 10.38
CA GLY A 349 1.39 -1.57 9.46
C GLY A 349 0.72 -0.20 9.54
N ASP A 350 -0.10 0.08 8.55
CA ASP A 350 -1.02 1.21 8.53
C ASP A 350 -2.41 0.72 8.12
N SER A 351 -3.45 1.38 8.60
CA SER A 351 -4.83 0.96 8.39
C SER A 351 -5.73 2.16 8.12
N PRO A 352 -6.58 2.11 7.09
CA PRO A 352 -7.57 3.16 6.85
C PRO A 352 -8.77 3.10 7.79
N LEU A 353 -8.80 2.15 8.75
CA LEU A 353 -9.96 1.86 9.59
C LEU A 353 -9.82 2.43 11.00
N ASP A 354 -8.66 2.92 11.37
CA ASP A 354 -8.40 3.64 12.61
C ASP A 354 -8.14 5.13 12.34
N ARG A 355 -7.62 5.85 13.33
CA ARG A 355 -7.29 7.28 13.23
C ARG A 355 -5.80 7.55 13.18
N ASP A 356 -5.00 6.51 13.34
CA ASP A 356 -3.55 6.61 13.35
C ASP A 356 -3.02 6.51 11.91
N LEU A 357 -2.32 7.54 11.46
CA LEU A 357 -1.65 7.58 10.17
C LEU A 357 -0.20 7.13 10.36
N VAL A 358 -0.01 5.86 10.71
CA VAL A 358 1.28 5.33 11.15
C VAL A 358 2.36 5.54 10.10
N GLY A 359 2.06 5.26 8.84
CA GLY A 359 3.00 5.43 7.73
C GLY A 359 3.43 6.89 7.54
N GLU A 360 2.48 7.82 7.60
CA GLU A 360 2.75 9.25 7.50
C GLU A 360 3.60 9.75 8.68
N MET A 361 3.28 9.34 9.90
CA MET A 361 4.03 9.73 11.10
C MET A 361 5.47 9.23 11.07
N VAL A 362 5.72 8.01 10.58
CA VAL A 362 7.08 7.50 10.38
C VAL A 362 7.85 8.35 9.38
N TYR A 363 7.25 8.70 8.25
CA TYR A 363 7.88 9.53 7.24
C TYR A 363 8.15 10.94 7.74
N LEU A 364 7.20 11.55 8.44
CA LEU A 364 7.36 12.87 9.06
C LEU A 364 8.46 12.87 10.14
N ASP A 365 8.57 11.82 10.96
CA ASP A 365 9.66 11.72 11.96
C ASP A 365 11.03 11.68 11.27
N ILE A 366 11.19 10.88 10.19
CA ILE A 366 12.44 10.81 9.44
C ILE A 366 12.80 12.17 8.87
N ILE A 367 11.88 12.84 8.16
CA ILE A 367 12.12 14.13 7.50
C ILE A 367 12.42 15.23 8.52
N ASN A 368 11.64 15.31 9.60
CA ASN A 368 11.78 16.37 10.60
C ASN A 368 13.06 16.22 11.45
N ARG A 369 13.54 14.99 11.64
CA ARG A 369 14.75 14.71 12.43
C ARG A 369 16.01 14.52 11.59
N ALA A 370 15.92 14.63 10.28
CA ALA A 370 17.10 14.58 9.42
C ALA A 370 18.00 15.79 9.66
N ASN A 371 19.32 15.57 9.65
CA ASN A 371 20.32 16.61 9.86
C ASN A 371 21.18 16.84 8.62
N ARG A 372 21.47 15.81 7.82
CA ARG A 372 22.32 15.90 6.64
C ARG A 372 21.51 15.70 5.37
N TYR A 373 20.78 14.60 5.26
CA TYR A 373 20.05 14.26 4.07
C TYR A 373 18.80 13.42 4.34
N VAL A 374 17.85 13.49 3.41
CA VAL A 374 16.73 12.56 3.24
C VAL A 374 16.63 12.21 1.77
N HIS A 375 16.80 10.94 1.43
CA HIS A 375 16.69 10.41 0.08
C HIS A 375 15.47 9.50 -0.02
N ILE A 376 14.66 9.72 -1.05
CA ILE A 376 13.34 9.08 -1.18
C ILE A 376 13.18 8.52 -2.59
N MET A 377 12.76 7.26 -2.71
CA MET A 377 12.23 6.68 -3.95
C MET A 377 10.74 6.40 -3.78
N THR A 378 9.91 6.90 -4.68
CA THR A 378 8.47 6.66 -4.67
C THR A 378 7.87 6.71 -6.08
N PRO A 379 6.86 5.87 -6.40
CA PRO A 379 6.24 5.91 -7.72
C PRO A 379 5.29 7.09 -7.92
N TYR A 380 4.74 7.64 -6.84
CA TYR A 380 3.74 8.70 -6.89
C TYR A 380 4.10 9.81 -5.91
N LEU A 381 3.79 11.05 -6.32
CA LEU A 381 4.02 12.26 -5.53
C LEU A 381 2.71 13.06 -5.47
N ILE A 382 1.78 12.62 -4.63
CA ILE A 382 0.43 13.20 -4.50
C ILE A 382 0.17 13.42 -3.00
N MET A 383 0.87 14.37 -2.45
CA MET A 383 1.01 14.59 -1.01
C MET A 383 -0.04 15.55 -0.45
N ASP A 384 -0.29 15.42 0.83
CA ASP A 384 -0.98 16.44 1.61
C ASP A 384 -0.08 17.65 1.92
N ASN A 385 -0.61 18.60 2.68
CA ASN A 385 0.12 19.82 2.98
C ASN A 385 1.19 19.60 4.06
N GLU A 386 0.98 18.66 4.96
CA GLU A 386 1.86 18.30 6.05
C GLU A 386 3.17 17.74 5.50
N MET A 387 3.10 16.79 4.59
CA MET A 387 4.26 16.19 3.93
C MET A 387 5.03 17.22 3.07
N VAL A 388 4.31 18.02 2.27
CA VAL A 388 4.94 19.10 1.48
C VAL A 388 5.64 20.10 2.39
N THR A 389 5.05 20.44 3.53
CA THR A 389 5.64 21.38 4.50
C THR A 389 6.89 20.79 5.15
N ALA A 390 6.85 19.50 5.53
CA ALA A 390 8.01 18.82 6.13
C ALA A 390 9.20 18.78 5.16
N LEU A 391 8.99 18.38 3.90
CA LEU A 391 10.03 18.32 2.87
C LEU A 391 10.64 19.71 2.59
N THR A 392 9.79 20.71 2.41
CA THR A 392 10.26 22.07 2.13
C THR A 392 10.97 22.70 3.33
N TYR A 393 10.51 22.43 4.55
CA TYR A 393 11.17 22.89 5.77
C TYR A 393 12.53 22.19 5.95
N ALA A 394 12.62 20.87 5.73
CA ALA A 394 13.88 20.14 5.79
C ALA A 394 14.91 20.72 4.81
N ALA A 395 14.54 20.93 3.55
CA ALA A 395 15.43 21.52 2.54
C ALA A 395 15.87 22.96 2.92
N ARG A 396 14.94 23.80 3.41
CA ARG A 396 15.26 25.18 3.81
C ARG A 396 16.16 25.31 5.04
N ARG A 397 16.16 24.31 5.93
CA ARG A 397 17.10 24.27 7.06
C ARG A 397 18.45 23.66 6.72
N GLY A 398 18.70 23.38 5.43
CA GLY A 398 20.00 22.92 4.94
C GLY A 398 20.15 21.40 4.83
N VAL A 399 19.07 20.63 5.03
CA VAL A 399 19.06 19.18 4.77
C VAL A 399 18.99 18.95 3.27
N GLU A 400 19.83 18.06 2.72
CA GLU A 400 19.74 17.61 1.35
C GLU A 400 18.51 16.70 1.19
N VAL A 401 17.50 17.16 0.45
CA VAL A 401 16.28 16.41 0.19
C VAL A 401 16.24 16.04 -1.29
N GLN A 402 16.35 14.74 -1.60
CA GLN A 402 16.33 14.21 -2.96
C GLN A 402 15.20 13.21 -3.15
N LEU A 403 14.44 13.38 -4.23
CA LEU A 403 13.32 12.50 -4.62
C LEU A 403 13.64 11.85 -5.96
N ILE A 404 13.54 10.53 -6.05
CA ILE A 404 13.56 9.80 -7.33
C ILE A 404 12.15 9.33 -7.65
N LEU A 405 11.68 9.70 -8.84
CA LEU A 405 10.35 9.43 -9.38
C LEU A 405 10.46 8.70 -10.74
N PRO A 406 9.41 8.07 -11.24
CA PRO A 406 9.42 7.49 -12.58
C PRO A 406 9.51 8.58 -13.65
N HIS A 407 10.26 8.32 -14.74
CA HIS A 407 10.21 9.12 -15.96
C HIS A 407 9.11 8.63 -16.90
N VAL A 408 8.91 7.31 -16.99
CA VAL A 408 7.85 6.67 -17.78
C VAL A 408 6.66 6.35 -16.88
N PRO A 409 5.53 7.07 -16.98
CA PRO A 409 4.40 6.86 -16.09
C PRO A 409 3.61 5.57 -16.42
N ASP A 410 3.12 4.89 -15.39
CA ASP A 410 2.09 3.84 -15.53
C ASP A 410 0.68 4.45 -15.69
N LYS A 411 0.47 5.64 -15.11
CA LYS A 411 -0.80 6.40 -15.12
C LYS A 411 -0.53 7.88 -15.37
N GLU A 412 -0.86 8.36 -16.57
CA GLU A 412 -0.69 9.76 -16.97
C GLU A 412 -1.36 10.77 -16.03
N ILE A 413 -2.52 10.44 -15.46
CA ILE A 413 -3.23 11.32 -14.53
C ILE A 413 -2.41 11.51 -13.25
N ALA A 414 -1.89 10.43 -12.67
CA ALA A 414 -1.08 10.49 -11.45
C ALA A 414 0.23 11.26 -11.69
N PHE A 415 0.85 11.05 -12.85
CA PHE A 415 2.06 11.76 -13.26
C PHE A 415 1.80 13.26 -13.47
N SER A 416 0.70 13.60 -14.17
CA SER A 416 0.29 15.00 -14.35
C SER A 416 0.03 15.70 -13.01
N LEU A 417 -0.54 14.98 -12.06
CA LEU A 417 -0.80 15.48 -10.72
C LEU A 417 0.50 15.68 -9.93
N ALA A 418 1.46 14.74 -10.02
CA ALA A 418 2.77 14.84 -9.39
C ALA A 418 3.52 16.12 -9.83
N HIS A 419 3.50 16.46 -11.12
CA HIS A 419 4.13 17.67 -11.66
C HIS A 419 3.59 18.97 -11.04
N THR A 420 2.36 18.97 -10.49
CA THR A 420 1.83 20.15 -9.80
C THR A 420 2.54 20.47 -8.47
N TYR A 421 3.23 19.48 -7.89
CA TYR A 421 4.01 19.65 -6.66
C TYR A 421 5.45 20.08 -6.94
N TYR A 422 6.02 19.74 -8.12
CA TYR A 422 7.42 19.99 -8.47
C TYR A 422 7.80 21.44 -8.24
N ARG A 423 7.02 22.37 -8.76
CA ARG A 423 7.34 23.81 -8.66
C ARG A 423 7.57 24.25 -7.21
N ARG A 424 6.63 23.93 -6.31
CA ARG A 424 6.73 24.33 -4.89
C ARG A 424 7.93 23.68 -4.20
N LEU A 425 8.23 22.43 -4.52
CA LEU A 425 9.36 21.69 -3.95
C LEU A 425 10.68 22.27 -4.44
N LEU A 426 10.84 22.47 -5.76
CA LEU A 426 12.04 23.03 -6.37
C LEU A 426 12.33 24.46 -5.87
N GLU A 427 11.30 25.33 -5.74
CA GLU A 427 11.41 26.70 -5.20
C GLU A 427 11.94 26.70 -3.76
N ASN A 428 11.79 25.62 -3.03
CA ASN A 428 12.23 25.49 -1.65
C ASN A 428 13.50 24.64 -1.46
N GLY A 429 14.18 24.27 -2.57
CA GLY A 429 15.47 23.60 -2.52
C GLY A 429 15.41 22.07 -2.50
N VAL A 430 14.23 21.47 -2.60
CA VAL A 430 14.10 20.02 -2.80
C VAL A 430 14.57 19.66 -4.20
N GLN A 431 15.38 18.62 -4.33
CA GLN A 431 15.89 18.13 -5.60
C GLN A 431 15.03 16.97 -6.08
N ILE A 432 14.57 17.03 -7.32
CA ILE A 432 13.71 16.01 -7.92
C ILE A 432 14.44 15.42 -9.13
N TYR A 433 14.39 14.10 -9.23
CA TYR A 433 15.02 13.32 -10.28
C TYR A 433 14.03 12.34 -10.86
N GLU A 434 14.07 12.14 -12.17
CA GLU A 434 13.22 11.19 -12.88
C GLU A 434 14.07 10.06 -13.46
N TYR A 435 13.73 8.82 -13.15
CA TYR A 435 14.44 7.63 -13.56
C TYR A 435 14.20 7.30 -15.02
N GLU A 436 15.17 7.61 -15.88
CA GLU A 436 15.05 7.48 -17.35
C GLU A 436 14.81 6.06 -17.86
N PRO A 437 15.43 4.99 -17.29
CA PRO A 437 15.25 3.65 -17.83
C PRO A 437 13.83 3.11 -17.79
N GLY A 438 12.95 3.72 -16.94
CA GLY A 438 11.58 3.25 -16.86
C GLY A 438 10.80 3.71 -15.64
N PHE A 439 10.22 2.76 -14.91
CA PHE A 439 9.31 3.02 -13.80
C PHE A 439 9.94 2.66 -12.44
N VAL A 440 10.13 3.64 -11.58
CA VAL A 440 10.49 3.42 -10.17
C VAL A 440 9.21 3.12 -9.40
N HIS A 441 9.13 1.91 -8.84
CA HIS A 441 8.03 1.50 -7.97
C HIS A 441 8.48 1.26 -6.52
N ALA A 442 9.74 1.48 -6.20
CA ALA A 442 10.29 1.41 -4.84
C ALA A 442 9.61 2.41 -3.90
N LYS A 443 9.46 2.07 -2.64
CA LYS A 443 9.00 2.93 -1.56
C LYS A 443 10.06 2.88 -0.46
N VAL A 444 11.03 3.76 -0.59
CA VAL A 444 12.23 3.78 0.24
C VAL A 444 12.47 5.18 0.76
N PHE A 445 12.77 5.27 2.04
CA PHE A 445 13.33 6.45 2.69
C PHE A 445 14.66 6.06 3.33
N VAL A 446 15.67 6.87 3.16
CA VAL A 446 16.95 6.72 3.86
C VAL A 446 17.44 8.08 4.32
N SER A 447 17.98 8.17 5.55
CA SER A 447 18.39 9.44 6.15
C SER A 447 19.60 9.25 7.06
N ASP A 448 20.56 10.15 6.89
CA ASP A 448 21.73 10.37 7.78
C ASP A 448 22.58 9.14 8.06
N ASP A 449 22.56 8.10 7.20
CA ASP A 449 23.16 6.77 7.41
C ASP A 449 22.67 6.04 8.68
N ARG A 450 21.55 6.48 9.25
CA ARG A 450 21.05 5.98 10.54
C ARG A 450 19.64 5.44 10.50
N LYS A 451 18.83 5.89 9.56
CA LYS A 451 17.41 5.56 9.46
C LYS A 451 17.07 5.15 8.04
N ALA A 452 16.27 4.11 7.89
CA ALA A 452 15.66 3.78 6.61
C ALA A 452 14.27 3.15 6.78
N VAL A 453 13.47 3.24 5.74
CA VAL A 453 12.21 2.51 5.58
C VAL A 453 12.21 1.83 4.21
N VAL A 454 11.82 0.57 4.19
CA VAL A 454 11.47 -0.18 2.98
C VAL A 454 10.07 -0.76 3.19
N GLY A 455 9.14 -0.51 2.26
CA GLY A 455 7.77 -0.96 2.46
C GLY A 455 6.87 -0.82 1.24
N THR A 456 5.58 -0.70 1.52
CA THR A 456 4.54 -0.64 0.51
C THR A 456 3.96 0.76 0.33
N ILE A 457 4.23 1.70 1.26
CA ILE A 457 3.57 2.99 1.42
C ILE A 457 4.11 4.01 0.42
N ASN A 458 3.30 4.42 -0.55
CA ASN A 458 3.62 5.50 -1.48
C ASN A 458 3.43 6.88 -0.85
N LEU A 459 4.03 7.91 -1.44
CA LEU A 459 3.70 9.31 -1.14
C LEU A 459 2.45 9.77 -1.91
N ASP A 460 1.32 9.10 -1.64
CA ASP A 460 0.01 9.48 -2.18
C ASP A 460 -1.11 9.29 -1.17
N TYR A 461 -2.25 9.98 -1.38
CA TYR A 461 -3.40 9.91 -0.48
C TYR A 461 -3.97 8.50 -0.30
N ARG A 462 -3.86 7.64 -1.33
CA ARG A 462 -4.34 6.26 -1.20
C ARG A 462 -3.55 5.48 -0.18
N SER A 463 -2.23 5.55 -0.27
CA SER A 463 -1.36 4.86 0.67
C SER A 463 -1.44 5.44 2.07
N LEU A 464 -1.49 6.78 2.19
CA LEU A 464 -1.47 7.44 3.50
C LEU A 464 -2.83 7.43 4.23
N TYR A 465 -3.98 7.27 3.50
CA TYR A 465 -5.32 7.45 4.10
C TYR A 465 -6.32 6.34 3.78
N HIS A 466 -6.08 5.51 2.76
CA HIS A 466 -7.13 4.63 2.22
C HIS A 466 -6.73 3.15 2.09
N HIS A 467 -5.46 2.82 2.18
CA HIS A 467 -4.98 1.46 2.03
C HIS A 467 -4.52 0.85 3.36
N PHE A 468 -4.64 -0.48 3.47
CA PHE A 468 -3.81 -1.22 4.41
C PHE A 468 -2.41 -1.31 3.82
N GLU A 469 -1.43 -0.85 4.55
CA GLU A 469 -0.04 -0.78 4.13
C GLU A 469 0.87 -1.42 5.18
N CYS A 470 2.14 -1.64 4.84
CA CYS A 470 3.17 -2.03 5.79
C CYS A 470 4.55 -1.52 5.37
N GLY A 471 5.42 -1.41 6.35
CA GLY A 471 6.81 -1.04 6.14
C GLY A 471 7.71 -1.64 7.20
N THR A 472 9.00 -1.63 6.94
CA THR A 472 10.05 -1.97 7.90
C THR A 472 10.90 -0.74 8.13
N TYR A 473 10.86 -0.21 9.35
CA TYR A 473 11.75 0.84 9.79
C TYR A 473 13.03 0.24 10.35
N LEU A 474 14.17 0.76 9.90
CA LEU A 474 15.50 0.38 10.33
C LEU A 474 16.16 1.56 11.05
N TYR A 475 16.83 1.29 12.17
CA TYR A 475 17.63 2.26 12.89
C TYR A 475 19.01 1.70 13.20
N GLU A 476 20.07 2.38 12.73
CA GLU A 476 21.48 1.97 12.88
C GLU A 476 21.76 0.51 12.46
N ALA A 477 20.93 -0.02 11.56
CA ALA A 477 21.12 -1.36 10.99
C ALA A 477 22.13 -1.33 9.84
N PRO A 478 22.95 -2.37 9.64
CA PRO A 478 23.99 -2.41 8.59
C PRO A 478 23.42 -2.21 7.18
N GLU A 479 22.19 -2.69 6.92
CA GLU A 479 21.55 -2.61 5.61
C GLU A 479 21.23 -1.18 5.15
N ILE A 480 21.22 -0.21 6.05
CA ILE A 480 21.01 1.20 5.69
C ILE A 480 22.07 1.68 4.69
N ALA A 481 23.31 1.21 4.82
CA ALA A 481 24.38 1.52 3.88
C ALA A 481 24.14 0.93 2.48
N ASN A 482 23.51 -0.24 2.38
CA ASN A 482 23.14 -0.86 1.12
C ASN A 482 21.97 -0.12 0.46
N ILE A 483 20.99 0.32 1.25
CA ILE A 483 19.85 1.13 0.79
C ILE A 483 20.34 2.47 0.23
N GLU A 484 21.23 3.15 0.94
CA GLU A 484 21.80 4.43 0.47
C GLU A 484 22.64 4.22 -0.80
N ARG A 485 23.42 3.17 -0.87
CA ARG A 485 24.20 2.85 -2.07
C ARG A 485 23.30 2.61 -3.28
N ASP A 486 22.21 1.88 -3.11
CA ASP A 486 21.23 1.66 -4.17
C ASP A 486 20.56 2.96 -4.62
N PHE A 487 20.21 3.85 -3.68
CA PHE A 487 19.70 5.18 -4.02
C PHE A 487 20.70 5.95 -4.90
N GLN A 488 21.96 6.01 -4.49
CA GLN A 488 23.02 6.72 -5.23
C GLN A 488 23.28 6.09 -6.61
N GLN A 489 23.27 4.77 -6.72
CA GLN A 489 23.38 4.07 -8.01
C GLN A 489 22.19 4.37 -8.91
N THR A 490 20.96 4.33 -8.37
CA THR A 490 19.74 4.66 -9.12
C THR A 490 19.78 6.11 -9.60
N LEU A 491 20.28 7.04 -8.78
CA LEU A 491 20.41 8.45 -9.11
C LEU A 491 21.28 8.69 -10.35
N THR A 492 22.30 7.84 -10.59
CA THR A 492 23.17 7.96 -11.79
C THR A 492 22.42 7.70 -13.10
N HIS A 493 21.25 7.09 -13.06
CA HIS A 493 20.37 6.79 -14.18
C HIS A 493 19.17 7.75 -14.27
N CYS A 494 19.21 8.86 -13.54
CA CYS A 494 18.13 9.81 -13.48
C CYS A 494 18.48 11.13 -14.17
N VAL A 495 17.47 11.78 -14.74
CA VAL A 495 17.55 13.18 -15.13
C VAL A 495 17.02 14.06 -14.03
N ARG A 496 17.71 15.17 -13.79
CA ARG A 496 17.25 16.17 -12.82
C ARG A 496 16.08 16.95 -13.39
N ALA A 497 14.97 16.95 -12.65
CA ALA A 497 13.85 17.81 -12.98
C ALA A 497 14.17 19.26 -12.66
N ASP A 498 13.88 20.15 -13.59
CA ASP A 498 14.06 21.59 -13.47
C ASP A 498 12.83 22.37 -13.98
N TYR A 499 12.93 23.70 -14.00
CA TYR A 499 11.83 24.54 -14.49
C TYR A 499 11.61 24.40 -16.01
N GLU A 500 12.64 24.04 -16.78
CA GLU A 500 12.51 23.87 -18.22
C GLU A 500 11.70 22.59 -18.53
N LEU A 501 11.88 21.53 -17.74
CA LEU A 501 11.06 20.32 -17.85
C LEU A 501 9.58 20.66 -17.66
N LEU A 502 9.23 21.44 -16.63
CA LEU A 502 7.84 21.86 -16.37
C LEU A 502 7.26 22.77 -17.46
N LYS A 503 8.10 23.65 -18.06
CA LYS A 503 7.67 24.48 -19.20
C LYS A 503 7.35 23.68 -20.44
N ASN A 504 8.06 22.58 -20.64
CA ASN A 504 7.90 21.69 -21.79
C ASN A 504 6.78 20.65 -21.64
N ASP A 505 6.12 20.58 -20.47
CA ASP A 505 4.96 19.73 -20.29
C ASP A 505 3.88 19.99 -21.35
N PRO A 506 3.25 18.93 -21.88
CA PRO A 506 2.12 19.06 -22.79
C PRO A 506 0.98 19.90 -22.19
N PHE A 507 0.32 20.72 -23.01
CA PHE A 507 -0.79 21.57 -22.58
C PHE A 507 -1.86 20.78 -21.79
N LEU A 508 -2.17 19.57 -22.26
CA LEU A 508 -3.16 18.71 -21.60
C LEU A 508 -2.73 18.34 -20.16
N ARG A 509 -1.44 18.06 -19.93
CA ARG A 509 -0.89 17.76 -18.58
C ARG A 509 -1.00 18.98 -17.67
N LYS A 510 -0.68 20.16 -18.17
CA LYS A 510 -0.81 21.44 -17.44
C LYS A 510 -2.25 21.77 -17.04
N LEU A 511 -3.25 21.25 -17.78
CA LEU A 511 -4.65 21.44 -17.48
C LEU A 511 -5.20 20.36 -16.53
N ILE A 512 -4.88 19.09 -16.81
CA ILE A 512 -5.38 17.93 -16.02
C ILE A 512 -4.82 17.94 -14.60
N GLY A 513 -3.52 18.18 -14.43
CA GLY A 513 -2.88 18.13 -13.10
C GLY A 513 -3.59 19.00 -12.07
N PRO A 514 -3.72 20.32 -12.26
CA PRO A 514 -4.42 21.21 -11.33
C PRO A 514 -5.90 20.84 -11.13
N ALA A 515 -6.61 20.42 -12.18
CA ALA A 515 -8.00 19.99 -12.08
C ALA A 515 -8.14 18.74 -11.20
N MET A 516 -7.26 17.75 -11.38
CA MET A 516 -7.25 16.51 -10.60
C MET A 516 -6.82 16.75 -9.15
N ARG A 517 -6.06 17.81 -8.86
CA ARG A 517 -5.65 18.16 -7.49
C ARG A 517 -6.83 18.44 -6.56
N ILE A 518 -7.94 18.91 -7.11
CA ILE A 518 -9.17 19.18 -6.35
C ILE A 518 -9.77 17.88 -5.79
N ILE A 519 -9.69 16.80 -6.55
CA ILE A 519 -10.29 15.51 -6.19
C ILE A 519 -9.26 14.47 -5.74
N ALA A 520 -7.98 14.82 -5.76
CA ALA A 520 -6.87 13.94 -5.38
C ALA A 520 -7.06 13.24 -4.02
N PRO A 521 -7.61 13.91 -2.98
CA PRO A 521 -7.85 13.27 -1.68
C PRO A 521 -8.92 12.17 -1.70
N LEU A 522 -9.70 12.06 -2.77
CA LEU A 522 -10.72 11.01 -2.95
C LEU A 522 -10.28 9.91 -3.93
N LEU A 523 -9.15 10.12 -4.61
CA LEU A 523 -8.58 9.17 -5.58
C LEU A 523 -7.61 8.23 -4.88
#